data_29925c840b1bd761382ab45f052daed6
#
_entry.id   29925c840b1bd761382ab45f052daed6
#
_cell.length_a   1.000
_cell.length_b   1.000
_cell.length_c   1.000
_cell.angle_alpha   90.00
_cell.angle_beta   90.00
_cell.angle_gamma   90.00
#
_symmetry.space_group_name_H-M   'P 1'
#
loop_
_entity.id
_entity.type
_entity.pdbx_description
1 polymer ?
#
loop_
_entity_poly.entity_id
_entity_poly.type
_entity_poly.pdbx_seq_one_letter_code
_entity_poly.pdbx_strand_id
1 'polypeptide(L)'
;MVSGTGARLLSGAVIVTCAALLGPSAPNGAHTAKPLPAGAPEEVVPNRVMTWNICNPCNGSGQNVGRAAEIATYAPQVVGLQEACVRDVERIRDHLQYQYGLVYHVEYGSVLRDWGRCGGLPWSPGGFGQAVLSAAPMTDRASVEYPDGGSEDRGYMAVTTLVDGRPVRVFNTHLAHRHQEAVRAEQVGVLAKEVARHDRSIVLGDFNAVPDAPELTGMWGLATDVDPECGPSATGICETTTDWHTKFDYIFLRGFDRLEHGVRPSHYSDHSLLHADVGPKQPGRLSHPGSRVVFRPDVKELRADTPPRHPNGSLIFAANGMPGNRT
;
A
#
# COMPACT_ATOMS: atom_id res chain seq x y z
N MET A 1 76.62 41.60 -24.48
CA MET A 1 76.76 40.90 -25.79
C MET A 1 76.02 39.59 -25.66
N VAL A 2 74.93 39.42 -26.26
CA VAL A 2 74.36 38.34 -26.99
C VAL A 2 72.86 38.64 -27.25
N SER A 3 72.63 38.79 -28.51
CA SER A 3 71.37 39.06 -29.18
C SER A 3 70.42 37.86 -29.05
N GLY A 4 69.15 38.07 -28.73
CA GLY A 4 68.11 37.06 -28.71
C GLY A 4 66.91 37.53 -29.54
N THR A 5 66.75 36.92 -30.68
CA THR A 5 65.73 37.13 -31.71
C THR A 5 64.36 36.71 -31.23
N GLY A 6 63.41 37.62 -31.31
CA GLY A 6 61.99 37.31 -31.02
C GLY A 6 61.31 36.65 -32.20
N ALA A 7 60.67 35.53 -31.95
CA ALA A 7 59.74 34.87 -32.86
C ALA A 7 58.30 35.32 -32.52
N ARG A 8 57.65 36.00 -33.47
CA ARG A 8 56.21 36.32 -33.40
C ARG A 8 55.41 35.11 -33.87
N LEU A 9 54.61 34.58 -32.97
CA LEU A 9 53.57 33.59 -33.28
C LEU A 9 52.29 34.33 -33.71
N LEU A 10 51.91 34.13 -34.95
CA LEU A 10 50.64 34.53 -35.53
C LEU A 10 49.55 33.56 -35.04
N SER A 11 48.66 34.03 -34.20
CA SER A 11 47.45 33.29 -33.80
C SER A 11 46.40 33.43 -34.90
N GLY A 12 46.22 32.37 -35.70
CA GLY A 12 45.07 32.26 -36.60
C GLY A 12 43.82 31.81 -35.82
N ALA A 13 42.84 32.66 -35.77
CA ALA A 13 41.51 32.30 -35.23
C ALA A 13 40.75 31.50 -36.29
N VAL A 14 40.50 30.24 -35.99
CA VAL A 14 39.59 29.38 -36.79
C VAL A 14 38.20 29.62 -36.24
N ILE A 15 37.37 30.33 -37.01
CA ILE A 15 35.91 30.43 -36.74
C ILE A 15 35.25 29.18 -37.25
N VAL A 16 34.87 28.28 -36.35
CA VAL A 16 34.03 27.14 -36.66
C VAL A 16 32.56 27.60 -36.57
N THR A 17 31.97 27.85 -37.73
CA THR A 17 30.50 28.04 -37.84
C THR A 17 29.78 26.71 -37.69
N CYS A 18 29.25 26.42 -36.50
CA CYS A 18 28.28 25.35 -36.30
C CYS A 18 26.94 25.77 -36.91
N ALA A 19 26.64 25.32 -38.11
CA ALA A 19 25.27 25.36 -38.63
C ALA A 19 24.42 24.34 -37.83
N ALA A 20 23.58 24.85 -36.94
CA ALA A 20 22.57 24.06 -36.24
C ALA A 20 21.49 23.63 -37.27
N LEU A 21 21.53 22.40 -37.69
CA LEU A 21 20.43 21.75 -38.40
C LEU A 21 19.30 21.53 -37.39
N LEU A 22 18.34 22.44 -37.34
CA LEU A 22 17.03 22.24 -36.70
C LEU A 22 16.25 21.23 -37.57
N GLY A 23 16.46 19.94 -37.31
CA GLY A 23 15.54 18.91 -37.78
C GLY A 23 14.20 19.05 -37.07
N PRO A 24 13.07 18.71 -37.72
CA PRO A 24 11.78 18.74 -37.07
C PRO A 24 11.81 17.75 -35.91
N SER A 25 11.58 18.25 -34.67
CA SER A 25 11.37 17.43 -33.52
C SER A 25 10.17 16.53 -33.78
N ALA A 26 10.37 15.23 -33.88
CA ALA A 26 9.27 14.28 -33.90
C ALA A 26 8.43 14.51 -32.63
N PRO A 27 7.09 14.51 -32.72
CA PRO A 27 6.26 14.60 -31.55
C PRO A 27 6.60 13.42 -30.64
N ASN A 28 6.93 13.71 -29.37
CA ASN A 28 7.07 12.71 -28.34
C ASN A 28 5.88 11.77 -28.43
N GLY A 29 6.16 10.49 -28.72
CA GLY A 29 5.13 9.47 -28.76
C GLY A 29 4.38 9.53 -27.42
N ALA A 30 3.11 9.91 -27.49
CA ALA A 30 2.23 9.81 -26.35
C ALA A 30 2.25 8.33 -25.92
N HIS A 31 2.91 8.03 -24.82
CA HIS A 31 2.76 6.74 -24.17
C HIS A 31 1.28 6.61 -23.82
N THR A 32 0.54 5.86 -24.60
CA THR A 32 -0.85 5.54 -24.26
C THR A 32 -0.81 4.78 -22.94
N ALA A 33 -1.32 5.42 -21.88
CA ALA A 33 -1.48 4.79 -20.60
C ALA A 33 -2.21 3.45 -20.78
N LYS A 34 -1.72 2.41 -20.11
CA LYS A 34 -2.39 1.12 -20.10
C LYS A 34 -3.77 1.32 -19.47
N PRO A 35 -4.85 0.78 -20.05
CA PRO A 35 -6.18 0.90 -19.45
C PRO A 35 -6.13 0.37 -18.00
N LEU A 36 -6.73 1.13 -17.10
CA LEU A 36 -6.94 0.68 -15.71
C LEU A 36 -7.77 -0.61 -15.73
N PRO A 37 -7.58 -1.49 -14.74
CA PRO A 37 -8.48 -2.63 -14.53
C PRO A 37 -9.94 -2.16 -14.46
N ALA A 38 -10.87 -2.96 -14.96
CA ALA A 38 -12.28 -2.61 -14.92
C ALA A 38 -12.74 -2.30 -13.49
N GLY A 39 -13.32 -1.11 -13.28
CA GLY A 39 -13.77 -0.64 -11.96
C GLY A 39 -12.69 0.03 -11.09
N ALA A 40 -11.45 0.16 -11.58
CA ALA A 40 -10.43 0.94 -10.86
C ALA A 40 -10.74 2.44 -10.94
N PRO A 41 -10.48 3.21 -9.85
CA PRO A 41 -10.62 4.65 -9.88
C PRO A 41 -9.68 5.30 -10.91
N GLU A 42 -10.16 6.32 -11.61
CA GLU A 42 -9.35 7.11 -12.55
C GLU A 42 -8.41 8.08 -11.83
N GLU A 43 -8.71 8.39 -10.57
CA GLU A 43 -7.97 9.30 -9.71
C GLU A 43 -7.72 8.66 -8.34
N VAL A 44 -6.78 9.22 -7.60
CA VAL A 44 -6.50 8.82 -6.23
C VAL A 44 -7.73 8.99 -5.34
N VAL A 45 -8.06 7.97 -4.57
CA VAL A 45 -9.12 8.02 -3.56
C VAL A 45 -8.58 8.68 -2.29
N PRO A 46 -9.01 9.93 -1.95
CA PRO A 46 -8.30 10.80 -1.00
C PRO A 46 -8.35 10.33 0.46
N ASN A 47 -9.24 9.40 0.79
CA ASN A 47 -9.40 8.82 2.12
C ASN A 47 -9.00 7.34 2.19
N ARG A 48 -8.43 6.79 1.11
CA ARG A 48 -8.00 5.39 1.07
C ARG A 48 -6.54 5.24 1.47
N VAL A 49 -6.28 4.29 2.36
CA VAL A 49 -4.93 3.91 2.79
C VAL A 49 -4.71 2.42 2.53
N MET A 50 -3.46 2.03 2.32
CA MET A 50 -3.08 0.66 1.99
C MET A 50 -1.78 0.27 2.68
N THR A 51 -1.67 -0.98 3.09
CA THR A 51 -0.39 -1.61 3.47
C THR A 51 -0.16 -2.87 2.66
N TRP A 52 1.09 -3.13 2.32
CA TRP A 52 1.47 -4.34 1.61
C TRP A 52 2.94 -4.69 1.80
N ASN A 53 3.20 -5.85 2.37
CA ASN A 53 4.52 -6.47 2.28
C ASN A 53 4.68 -7.01 0.86
N ILE A 54 5.62 -6.46 0.08
CA ILE A 54 5.80 -6.80 -1.35
C ILE A 54 6.78 -7.93 -1.58
N CYS A 55 7.31 -8.50 -0.51
CA CYS A 55 8.25 -9.62 -0.56
C CYS A 55 9.35 -9.46 -1.62
N ASN A 56 10.23 -8.45 -1.44
CA ASN A 56 11.46 -8.41 -2.22
C ASN A 56 12.55 -9.20 -1.46
N PRO A 57 13.14 -10.22 -2.05
CA PRO A 57 13.21 -10.53 -3.48
C PRO A 57 12.37 -11.76 -3.90
N CYS A 58 11.30 -12.15 -3.20
CA CYS A 58 10.59 -13.39 -3.49
C CYS A 58 10.31 -13.61 -4.99
N ASN A 59 9.94 -12.53 -5.70
CA ASN A 59 9.52 -12.60 -7.09
C ASN A 59 10.34 -11.69 -8.04
N GLY A 60 11.41 -11.09 -7.57
CA GLY A 60 12.30 -10.26 -8.36
C GLY A 60 11.70 -8.96 -8.92
N SER A 61 12.56 -8.15 -9.55
CA SER A 61 12.19 -6.82 -10.06
C SER A 61 11.26 -6.84 -11.29
N GLY A 62 11.11 -7.97 -11.96
CA GLY A 62 10.17 -8.12 -13.09
C GLY A 62 8.70 -7.99 -12.69
N GLN A 63 8.39 -8.09 -11.41
CA GLN A 63 7.03 -8.03 -10.87
C GLN A 63 6.53 -6.60 -10.61
N ASN A 64 7.37 -5.57 -10.75
CA ASN A 64 7.01 -4.19 -10.38
C ASN A 64 5.88 -3.61 -11.23
N VAL A 65 5.74 -4.03 -12.49
CA VAL A 65 4.59 -3.67 -13.35
C VAL A 65 3.29 -4.21 -12.75
N GLY A 66 3.28 -5.46 -12.30
CA GLY A 66 2.13 -6.09 -11.67
C GLY A 66 1.81 -5.49 -10.31
N ARG A 67 2.83 -5.25 -9.48
CA ARG A 67 2.67 -4.57 -8.19
C ARG A 67 2.06 -3.18 -8.35
N ALA A 68 2.52 -2.40 -9.34
CA ALA A 68 1.93 -1.11 -9.66
C ALA A 68 0.48 -1.23 -10.13
N ALA A 69 0.14 -2.25 -10.94
CA ALA A 69 -1.23 -2.51 -11.37
C ALA A 69 -2.17 -2.82 -10.20
N GLU A 70 -1.71 -3.63 -9.24
CA GLU A 70 -2.48 -3.93 -8.01
C GLU A 70 -2.73 -2.66 -7.19
N ILE A 71 -1.71 -1.82 -6.97
CA ILE A 71 -1.87 -0.55 -6.26
C ILE A 71 -2.83 0.38 -7.03
N ALA A 72 -2.68 0.48 -8.36
CA ALA A 72 -3.52 1.32 -9.21
C ALA A 72 -4.99 0.88 -9.19
N THR A 73 -5.28 -0.41 -8.98
CA THR A 73 -6.65 -0.92 -8.86
C THR A 73 -7.42 -0.24 -7.73
N TYR A 74 -6.73 0.14 -6.66
CA TYR A 74 -7.33 0.80 -5.49
C TYR A 74 -7.06 2.30 -5.44
N ALA A 75 -6.04 2.78 -6.16
CA ALA A 75 -5.60 4.18 -6.20
C ALA A 75 -5.57 4.86 -4.82
N PRO A 76 -4.90 4.28 -3.80
CA PRO A 76 -4.95 4.80 -2.44
C PRO A 76 -4.22 6.14 -2.31
N GLN A 77 -4.66 6.99 -1.36
CA GLN A 77 -3.98 8.24 -1.00
C GLN A 77 -2.59 7.99 -0.40
N VAL A 78 -2.48 6.92 0.42
CA VAL A 78 -1.23 6.54 1.08
C VAL A 78 -1.02 5.03 0.97
N VAL A 79 0.21 4.62 0.67
CA VAL A 79 0.64 3.22 0.64
C VAL A 79 1.85 3.05 1.55
N GLY A 80 1.78 2.11 2.48
CA GLY A 80 2.93 1.58 3.21
C GLY A 80 3.40 0.28 2.57
N LEU A 81 4.67 0.23 2.16
CA LEU A 81 5.29 -0.97 1.61
C LEU A 81 6.33 -1.50 2.59
N GLN A 82 6.37 -2.82 2.79
CA GLN A 82 7.38 -3.53 3.55
C GLN A 82 8.15 -4.49 2.65
N GLU A 83 9.30 -4.96 3.11
CA GLU A 83 10.24 -5.78 2.33
C GLU A 83 10.55 -5.19 0.95
N ALA A 84 10.79 -3.91 0.92
CA ALA A 84 10.92 -3.17 -0.32
C ALA A 84 12.38 -2.78 -0.60
N CYS A 85 12.85 -3.00 -1.83
CA CYS A 85 14.10 -2.46 -2.32
C CYS A 85 13.90 -1.07 -2.92
N VAL A 86 14.81 -0.11 -2.63
CA VAL A 86 14.71 1.28 -3.11
C VAL A 86 14.37 1.36 -4.60
N ARG A 87 15.15 0.66 -5.43
CA ARG A 87 14.98 0.69 -6.89
C ARG A 87 13.66 0.10 -7.36
N ASP A 88 13.10 -0.84 -6.63
CA ASP A 88 11.83 -1.44 -7.00
C ASP A 88 10.67 -0.51 -6.63
N VAL A 89 10.76 0.18 -5.51
CA VAL A 89 9.79 1.24 -5.15
C VAL A 89 9.80 2.37 -6.18
N GLU A 90 10.99 2.82 -6.63
CA GLU A 90 11.11 3.81 -7.69
C GLU A 90 10.44 3.36 -8.99
N ARG A 91 10.64 2.10 -9.40
CA ARG A 91 9.99 1.52 -10.58
C ARG A 91 8.48 1.40 -10.41
N ILE A 92 7.99 0.97 -9.24
CA ILE A 92 6.56 0.93 -8.94
C ILE A 92 5.95 2.34 -9.07
N ARG A 93 6.56 3.38 -8.46
CA ARG A 93 6.15 4.77 -8.61
C ARG A 93 6.11 5.21 -10.07
N ASP A 94 7.15 4.91 -10.83
CA ASP A 94 7.24 5.28 -12.23
C ASP A 94 6.14 4.60 -13.06
N HIS A 95 5.87 3.32 -12.82
CA HIS A 95 4.75 2.62 -13.45
C HIS A 95 3.38 3.20 -13.06
N LEU A 96 3.19 3.56 -11.80
CA LEU A 96 1.96 4.24 -11.33
C LEU A 96 1.75 5.55 -12.09
N GLN A 97 2.81 6.36 -12.23
CA GLN A 97 2.73 7.63 -12.95
C GLN A 97 2.53 7.46 -14.44
N TYR A 98 3.39 6.67 -15.12
CA TYR A 98 3.41 6.62 -16.59
C TYR A 98 2.34 5.72 -17.21
N GLN A 99 1.90 4.68 -16.49
CA GLN A 99 0.90 3.75 -17.02
C GLN A 99 -0.52 4.08 -16.55
N TYR A 100 -0.66 4.66 -15.35
CA TYR A 100 -1.95 4.87 -14.72
C TYR A 100 -2.27 6.35 -14.41
N GLY A 101 -1.31 7.26 -14.63
CA GLY A 101 -1.51 8.69 -14.33
C GLY A 101 -1.51 9.03 -12.83
N LEU A 102 -1.22 8.05 -11.96
CA LEU A 102 -1.23 8.22 -10.53
C LEU A 102 0.13 8.72 -10.05
N VAL A 103 0.18 9.95 -9.53
CA VAL A 103 1.41 10.61 -9.09
C VAL A 103 1.59 10.45 -7.59
N TYR A 104 2.73 9.89 -7.18
CA TYR A 104 3.08 9.71 -5.78
C TYR A 104 4.43 10.33 -5.43
N HIS A 105 4.47 11.00 -4.29
CA HIS A 105 5.69 11.28 -3.55
C HIS A 105 6.13 10.01 -2.83
N VAL A 106 7.44 9.78 -2.74
CA VAL A 106 8.00 8.59 -2.08
C VAL A 106 8.97 9.01 -0.99
N GLU A 107 8.81 8.40 0.19
CA GLU A 107 9.79 8.39 1.25
C GLU A 107 10.24 6.97 1.51
N TYR A 108 11.51 6.83 1.80
CA TYR A 108 12.14 5.52 1.93
C TYR A 108 12.95 5.42 3.22
N GLY A 109 12.76 4.30 3.95
CA GLY A 109 13.50 3.93 5.16
C GLY A 109 14.21 2.59 4.97
N SER A 110 15.49 2.66 4.62
CA SER A 110 16.33 1.47 4.57
C SER A 110 16.82 1.12 5.96
N VAL A 111 16.60 -0.11 6.38
CA VAL A 111 17.12 -0.67 7.64
C VAL A 111 18.29 -1.63 7.38
N LEU A 112 18.40 -2.16 6.17
CA LEU A 112 19.45 -3.09 5.78
C LEU A 112 19.99 -2.73 4.39
N ARG A 113 21.29 -2.90 4.18
CA ARG A 113 21.90 -2.85 2.86
C ARG A 113 22.33 -4.27 2.46
N ASP A 114 21.66 -4.81 1.45
CA ASP A 114 21.85 -6.18 1.03
C ASP A 114 21.95 -6.25 -0.50
N TRP A 115 23.14 -6.56 -0.98
CA TRP A 115 23.40 -6.73 -2.41
C TRP A 115 22.65 -7.93 -3.00
N GLY A 116 22.53 -9.01 -2.26
CA GLY A 116 21.84 -10.23 -2.70
C GLY A 116 20.34 -10.01 -2.92
N ARG A 117 19.71 -9.18 -2.08
CA ARG A 117 18.28 -8.86 -2.14
C ARG A 117 17.98 -7.71 -3.11
N CYS A 118 18.67 -6.59 -2.95
CA CYS A 118 18.32 -5.33 -3.59
C CYS A 118 19.29 -4.93 -4.71
N GLY A 119 20.23 -5.80 -5.09
CA GLY A 119 21.23 -5.52 -6.13
C GLY A 119 22.17 -4.37 -5.74
N GLY A 120 22.63 -3.60 -6.72
CA GLY A 120 23.66 -2.61 -6.53
C GLY A 120 25.03 -3.19 -6.88
N LEU A 121 26.07 -2.74 -6.18
CA LEU A 121 27.43 -3.26 -6.30
C LEU A 121 27.84 -3.84 -4.95
N PRO A 122 28.75 -4.82 -4.91
CA PRO A 122 29.18 -5.43 -3.63
C PRO A 122 29.68 -4.41 -2.62
N TRP A 123 30.27 -3.31 -3.06
CA TRP A 123 30.76 -2.20 -2.23
C TRP A 123 29.75 -1.05 -2.05
N SER A 124 28.61 -1.12 -2.73
CA SER A 124 27.49 -0.17 -2.61
C SER A 124 26.17 -0.92 -2.81
N PRO A 125 25.78 -1.78 -1.85
CA PRO A 125 24.57 -2.58 -1.95
C PRO A 125 23.31 -1.73 -1.89
N GLY A 126 22.24 -2.21 -2.53
CA GLY A 126 20.93 -1.58 -2.50
C GLY A 126 20.32 -1.62 -1.10
N GLY A 127 19.51 -0.62 -0.79
CA GLY A 127 18.77 -0.55 0.48
C GLY A 127 17.54 -1.46 0.45
N PHE A 128 17.33 -2.19 1.54
CA PHE A 128 16.16 -3.00 1.84
C PHE A 128 15.47 -2.44 3.08
N GLY A 129 14.16 -2.33 3.06
CA GLY A 129 13.40 -1.81 4.20
C GLY A 129 11.95 -1.52 3.83
N GLN A 130 11.54 -0.29 4.06
CA GLN A 130 10.17 0.14 3.97
C GLN A 130 10.04 1.41 3.13
N ALA A 131 8.87 1.64 2.56
CA ALA A 131 8.57 2.87 1.85
C ALA A 131 7.16 3.35 2.18
N VAL A 132 6.97 4.67 2.14
CA VAL A 132 5.66 5.30 2.13
C VAL A 132 5.50 6.06 0.82
N LEU A 133 4.43 5.74 0.09
CA LEU A 133 3.98 6.50 -1.07
C LEU A 133 2.77 7.34 -0.64
N SER A 134 2.75 8.60 -1.02
CA SER A 134 1.61 9.49 -0.76
C SER A 134 1.31 10.35 -1.98
N ALA A 135 0.04 10.47 -2.35
CA ALA A 135 -0.38 11.36 -3.42
C ALA A 135 -0.31 12.84 -3.01
N ALA A 136 -0.20 13.14 -1.72
CA ALA A 136 0.07 14.48 -1.21
C ALA A 136 1.53 14.60 -0.73
N PRO A 137 2.11 15.80 -0.71
CA PRO A 137 3.45 16.03 -0.16
C PRO A 137 3.60 15.53 1.27
N MET A 138 4.79 15.04 1.61
CA MET A 138 5.15 14.54 2.93
C MET A 138 6.10 15.47 3.66
N THR A 139 5.85 15.70 4.94
CA THR A 139 6.68 16.48 5.87
C THR A 139 7.01 15.67 7.12
N ASP A 140 7.79 16.22 8.03
CA ASP A 140 8.15 15.62 9.34
C ASP A 140 8.61 14.16 9.22
N ARG A 141 9.52 13.93 8.29
CA ARG A 141 9.99 12.59 7.92
C ARG A 141 10.89 12.04 9.01
N ALA A 142 10.65 10.80 9.40
CA ALA A 142 11.52 10.04 10.28
C ALA A 142 11.67 8.62 9.76
N SER A 143 12.89 8.08 9.87
CA SER A 143 13.19 6.67 9.68
C SER A 143 13.97 6.22 10.91
N VAL A 144 13.41 5.30 11.65
CA VAL A 144 13.93 4.86 12.95
C VAL A 144 14.13 3.36 12.90
N GLU A 145 15.38 2.95 13.07
CA GLU A 145 15.73 1.54 13.30
C GLU A 145 15.41 1.17 14.75
N TYR A 146 14.85 -0.01 14.97
CA TYR A 146 14.58 -0.49 16.31
C TYR A 146 15.88 -0.84 17.04
N PRO A 147 15.97 -0.63 18.36
CA PRO A 147 17.17 -0.96 19.15
C PRO A 147 17.58 -2.43 19.03
N ASP A 148 16.62 -3.34 18.94
CA ASP A 148 16.81 -4.74 18.61
C ASP A 148 15.99 -5.07 17.36
N GLY A 149 16.67 -5.37 16.26
CA GLY A 149 16.07 -5.82 15.01
C GLY A 149 15.68 -7.29 15.03
N GLY A 150 16.18 -8.06 15.96
CA GLY A 150 16.08 -9.51 15.99
C GLY A 150 17.08 -10.16 15.05
N SER A 151 16.63 -11.14 14.27
CA SER A 151 17.48 -11.84 13.29
C SER A 151 17.76 -11.03 12.02
N GLU A 152 17.08 -9.91 11.83
CA GLU A 152 17.23 -8.98 10.71
C GLU A 152 16.87 -7.57 11.19
N ASP A 153 17.63 -6.57 10.75
CA ASP A 153 17.37 -5.17 11.11
C ASP A 153 15.94 -4.76 10.74
N ARG A 154 15.23 -4.18 11.70
CA ARG A 154 13.84 -3.75 11.60
C ARG A 154 13.69 -2.30 12.05
N GLY A 155 12.60 -1.66 11.63
CA GLY A 155 12.36 -0.27 11.96
C GLY A 155 10.95 0.18 11.60
N TYR A 156 10.72 1.48 11.80
CA TYR A 156 9.52 2.14 11.29
C TYR A 156 9.88 3.44 10.57
N MET A 157 9.02 3.82 9.66
CA MET A 157 9.00 5.15 9.07
C MET A 157 7.83 5.94 9.63
N ALA A 158 7.97 7.26 9.68
CA ALA A 158 6.87 8.14 10.02
C ALA A 158 6.92 9.41 9.16
N VAL A 159 5.79 9.79 8.60
CA VAL A 159 5.62 11.00 7.78
C VAL A 159 4.33 11.71 8.17
N THR A 160 4.27 13.00 7.96
CA THR A 160 3.02 13.76 8.00
C THR A 160 2.57 14.03 6.56
N THR A 161 1.37 13.63 6.21
CA THR A 161 0.77 13.85 4.88
C THR A 161 -0.74 14.13 4.99
N LEU A 162 -1.43 14.30 3.87
CA LEU A 162 -2.87 14.52 3.85
C LEU A 162 -3.61 13.19 3.58
N VAL A 163 -4.63 12.91 4.40
CA VAL A 163 -5.63 11.88 4.15
C VAL A 163 -7.00 12.54 4.30
N ASP A 164 -7.86 12.43 3.31
CA ASP A 164 -9.13 13.15 3.24
C ASP A 164 -8.95 14.67 3.45
N GLY A 165 -7.89 15.25 2.84
CA GLY A 165 -7.54 16.67 2.93
C GLY A 165 -7.06 17.11 4.32
N ARG A 166 -6.80 16.22 5.26
CA ARG A 166 -6.41 16.54 6.64
C ARG A 166 -5.01 16.04 6.95
N PRO A 167 -4.20 16.82 7.69
CA PRO A 167 -2.89 16.36 8.14
C PRO A 167 -3.02 15.16 9.07
N VAL A 168 -2.26 14.09 8.76
CA VAL A 168 -2.25 12.82 9.48
C VAL A 168 -0.81 12.36 9.65
N ARG A 169 -0.47 11.87 10.84
CA ARG A 169 0.79 11.17 11.07
C ARG A 169 0.64 9.72 10.63
N VAL A 170 1.35 9.34 9.60
CA VAL A 170 1.37 7.97 9.06
C VAL A 170 2.65 7.30 9.49
N PHE A 171 2.51 6.11 10.06
CA PHE A 171 3.61 5.21 10.39
C PHE A 171 3.56 4.01 9.47
N ASN A 172 4.72 3.51 9.06
CA ASN A 172 4.87 2.26 8.35
C ASN A 172 5.94 1.43 9.04
N THR A 173 5.64 0.19 9.40
CA THR A 173 6.56 -0.68 10.14
C THR A 173 6.63 -2.08 9.56
N HIS A 174 7.73 -2.77 9.87
CA HIS A 174 7.89 -4.20 9.69
C HIS A 174 8.60 -4.74 10.93
N LEU A 175 7.92 -5.59 11.71
CA LEU A 175 8.44 -6.13 12.97
C LEU A 175 9.22 -7.43 12.77
N ALA A 176 9.94 -7.84 13.80
CA ALA A 176 10.70 -9.08 13.82
C ALA A 176 9.81 -10.30 13.57
N HIS A 177 10.28 -11.23 12.75
CA HIS A 177 9.52 -12.39 12.32
C HIS A 177 9.77 -13.65 13.16
N ARG A 178 8.95 -14.69 12.97
CA ARG A 178 9.07 -16.01 13.64
C ARG A 178 8.97 -15.94 15.17
N HIS A 179 9.72 -16.79 15.87
CA HIS A 179 9.72 -16.93 17.33
C HIS A 179 10.59 -15.85 17.99
N GLN A 180 10.23 -14.59 17.79
CA GLN A 180 10.92 -13.43 18.35
C GLN A 180 9.94 -12.52 19.11
N GLU A 181 9.02 -13.13 19.88
CA GLU A 181 7.92 -12.44 20.56
C GLU A 181 8.44 -11.35 21.51
N ALA A 182 9.53 -11.60 22.24
CA ALA A 182 10.14 -10.62 23.14
C ALA A 182 10.69 -9.41 22.38
N VAL A 183 11.36 -9.65 21.23
CA VAL A 183 11.87 -8.58 20.37
C VAL A 183 10.72 -7.77 19.81
N ARG A 184 9.66 -8.41 19.30
CA ARG A 184 8.45 -7.71 18.83
C ARG A 184 7.80 -6.87 19.92
N ALA A 185 7.73 -7.39 21.15
CA ALA A 185 7.18 -6.63 22.28
C ALA A 185 7.95 -5.32 22.54
N GLU A 186 9.28 -5.34 22.46
CA GLU A 186 10.11 -4.14 22.55
C GLU A 186 9.87 -3.20 21.37
N GLN A 187 9.84 -3.72 20.15
CA GLN A 187 9.58 -2.94 18.93
C GLN A 187 8.20 -2.28 18.99
N VAL A 188 7.16 -3.01 19.37
CA VAL A 188 5.81 -2.47 19.59
C VAL A 188 5.84 -1.39 20.67
N GLY A 189 6.58 -1.59 21.76
CA GLY A 189 6.73 -0.60 22.83
C GLY A 189 7.33 0.73 22.33
N VAL A 190 8.35 0.66 21.47
CA VAL A 190 8.97 1.83 20.83
C VAL A 190 7.97 2.54 19.91
N LEU A 191 7.31 1.78 19.02
CA LEU A 191 6.34 2.31 18.07
C LEU A 191 5.13 2.93 18.78
N ALA A 192 4.54 2.23 19.73
CA ALA A 192 3.37 2.67 20.50
C ALA A 192 3.64 3.98 21.26
N LYS A 193 4.84 4.11 21.84
CA LYS A 193 5.25 5.34 22.52
C LYS A 193 5.28 6.54 21.58
N GLU A 194 5.68 6.36 20.32
CA GLU A 194 5.69 7.44 19.33
C GLU A 194 4.28 7.72 18.82
N VAL A 195 3.50 6.68 18.51
CA VAL A 195 2.10 6.79 18.08
C VAL A 195 1.25 7.54 19.11
N ALA A 196 1.48 7.30 20.40
CA ALA A 196 0.76 7.94 21.51
C ALA A 196 0.88 9.48 21.53
N ARG A 197 1.91 10.05 20.89
CA ARG A 197 2.14 11.50 20.81
C ARG A 197 1.22 12.19 19.79
N HIS A 198 0.50 11.42 18.97
CA HIS A 198 -0.27 11.94 17.85
C HIS A 198 -1.74 11.51 17.98
N ASP A 199 -2.65 12.46 18.20
CA ASP A 199 -4.09 12.17 18.36
C ASP A 199 -4.75 11.67 17.08
N ARG A 200 -4.15 11.97 15.92
CA ARG A 200 -4.56 11.46 14.61
C ARG A 200 -3.39 10.79 13.93
N SER A 201 -3.42 9.47 13.92
CA SER A 201 -2.40 8.68 13.26
C SER A 201 -2.98 7.42 12.62
N ILE A 202 -2.28 6.96 11.59
CA ILE A 202 -2.53 5.71 10.89
C ILE A 202 -1.23 4.92 10.94
N VAL A 203 -1.29 3.68 11.41
CA VAL A 203 -0.13 2.80 11.45
C VAL A 203 -0.34 1.65 10.48
N LEU A 204 0.51 1.57 9.50
CA LEU A 204 0.52 0.57 8.43
C LEU A 204 1.65 -0.42 8.70
N GLY A 205 1.47 -1.69 8.40
CA GLY A 205 2.62 -2.58 8.41
C GLY A 205 2.33 -4.06 8.59
N ASP A 206 3.41 -4.81 8.40
CA ASP A 206 3.53 -6.21 8.76
C ASP A 206 4.06 -6.30 10.19
N PHE A 207 3.20 -6.72 11.09
CA PHE A 207 3.51 -6.86 12.52
C PHE A 207 4.07 -8.24 12.87
N ASN A 208 4.04 -9.20 11.94
CA ASN A 208 4.49 -10.57 12.16
C ASN A 208 3.91 -11.22 13.43
N ALA A 209 2.72 -10.79 13.83
CA ALA A 209 2.03 -11.22 15.05
C ALA A 209 0.53 -11.36 14.79
N VAL A 210 -0.09 -12.39 15.35
CA VAL A 210 -1.53 -12.62 15.28
C VAL A 210 -2.30 -11.64 16.20
N PRO A 211 -3.60 -11.40 15.97
CA PRO A 211 -4.35 -10.39 16.70
C PRO A 211 -4.36 -10.54 18.22
N ASP A 212 -4.35 -11.76 18.74
CA ASP A 212 -4.36 -12.09 20.15
C ASP A 212 -2.94 -12.20 20.77
N ALA A 213 -1.90 -11.93 19.99
CA ALA A 213 -0.52 -11.95 20.47
C ALA A 213 -0.30 -10.88 21.54
N PRO A 214 0.23 -11.27 22.71
CA PRO A 214 0.43 -10.34 23.84
C PRO A 214 1.30 -9.12 23.50
N GLU A 215 2.26 -9.28 22.59
CA GLU A 215 3.14 -8.20 22.14
C GLU A 215 2.39 -7.05 21.44
N LEU A 216 1.19 -7.27 20.88
CA LEU A 216 0.39 -6.22 20.24
C LEU A 216 -0.45 -5.41 21.26
N THR A 217 -0.47 -5.75 22.53
CA THR A 217 -1.29 -5.09 23.56
C THR A 217 -1.09 -3.57 23.58
N GLY A 218 0.16 -3.10 23.38
CA GLY A 218 0.47 -1.67 23.34
C GLY A 218 -0.22 -0.93 22.19
N MET A 219 -0.38 -1.58 21.03
CA MET A 219 -1.08 -1.00 19.89
C MET A 219 -2.59 -1.05 20.07
N TRP A 220 -3.14 -2.16 20.55
CA TRP A 220 -4.58 -2.28 20.85
C TRP A 220 -5.09 -1.26 21.87
N GLY A 221 -4.23 -0.86 22.81
CA GLY A 221 -4.55 0.20 23.76
C GLY A 221 -4.62 1.61 23.17
N LEU A 222 -4.08 1.83 21.98
CA LEU A 222 -3.98 3.15 21.34
C LEU A 222 -4.88 3.32 20.13
N ALA A 223 -5.09 2.26 19.38
CA ALA A 223 -5.71 2.29 18.07
C ALA A 223 -6.57 1.04 17.81
N THR A 224 -7.41 1.08 16.80
CA THR A 224 -8.24 -0.05 16.37
C THR A 224 -7.83 -0.48 14.97
N ASP A 225 -7.80 -1.79 14.70
CA ASP A 225 -7.58 -2.27 13.35
C ASP A 225 -8.78 -1.98 12.43
N VAL A 226 -8.53 -1.89 11.14
CA VAL A 226 -9.59 -1.68 10.14
C VAL A 226 -10.48 -2.91 9.96
N ASP A 227 -10.01 -4.10 10.27
CA ASP A 227 -10.86 -5.28 10.32
C ASP A 227 -11.65 -5.30 11.64
N PRO A 228 -12.99 -5.13 11.61
CA PRO A 228 -13.79 -5.02 12.82
C PRO A 228 -13.92 -6.32 13.61
N GLU A 229 -13.62 -7.45 12.97
CA GLU A 229 -13.66 -8.77 13.59
C GLU A 229 -12.37 -9.08 14.34
N CYS A 230 -11.34 -8.22 14.18
CA CYS A 230 -10.03 -8.36 14.80
C CYS A 230 -9.85 -7.47 16.02
N GLY A 231 -9.27 -8.04 17.07
CA GLY A 231 -8.97 -7.35 18.32
C GLY A 231 -8.22 -8.26 19.29
N PRO A 232 -7.81 -7.76 20.45
CA PRO A 232 -6.97 -8.50 21.40
C PRO A 232 -7.65 -9.73 22.01
N SER A 233 -8.98 -9.80 21.94
CA SER A 233 -9.79 -10.95 22.37
C SER A 233 -10.59 -11.52 21.20
N ALA A 234 -10.08 -11.36 19.98
CA ALA A 234 -10.74 -11.83 18.79
C ALA A 234 -10.92 -13.35 18.85
N THR A 235 -12.17 -13.76 19.01
CA THR A 235 -12.61 -15.14 18.80
C THR A 235 -13.24 -15.31 17.42
N GLY A 236 -13.26 -14.20 16.67
CA GLY A 236 -13.87 -14.08 15.36
C GLY A 236 -12.92 -14.52 14.24
N ILE A 237 -13.47 -14.49 13.04
CA ILE A 237 -12.76 -14.81 11.82
C ILE A 237 -12.16 -13.52 11.27
N CYS A 238 -10.95 -13.17 11.74
CA CYS A 238 -10.17 -12.11 11.12
C CYS A 238 -9.83 -12.48 9.67
N GLU A 239 -9.90 -11.50 8.77
CA GLU A 239 -9.42 -11.71 7.40
C GLU A 239 -7.91 -11.96 7.40
N THR A 240 -7.50 -13.07 6.79
CA THR A 240 -6.08 -13.45 6.71
C THR A 240 -5.38 -12.63 5.65
N THR A 241 -4.14 -12.21 5.95
CA THR A 241 -3.35 -11.35 5.07
C THR A 241 -2.13 -12.03 4.47
N THR A 242 -2.01 -13.35 4.66
CA THR A 242 -0.90 -14.15 4.12
C THR A 242 -1.40 -15.40 3.42
N ASP A 243 -0.61 -15.95 2.50
CA ASP A 243 -0.93 -17.18 1.75
C ASP A 243 -1.07 -18.41 2.66
N TRP A 244 -0.45 -18.39 3.85
CA TRP A 244 -0.60 -19.45 4.87
C TRP A 244 -1.73 -19.17 5.87
N HIS A 245 -2.69 -18.32 5.47
CA HIS A 245 -3.94 -18.07 6.18
C HIS A 245 -3.78 -17.50 7.60
N THR A 246 -2.86 -16.56 7.77
CA THR A 246 -2.62 -15.85 9.03
C THR A 246 -2.79 -14.35 8.84
N LYS A 247 -3.29 -13.63 9.85
CA LYS A 247 -3.30 -12.17 9.84
C LYS A 247 -2.03 -11.65 10.50
N PHE A 248 -1.19 -10.98 9.70
CA PHE A 248 0.05 -10.33 10.14
C PHE A 248 0.11 -8.85 9.77
N ASP A 249 -0.67 -8.45 8.76
CA ASP A 249 -0.70 -7.08 8.28
C ASP A 249 -1.88 -6.33 8.88
N TYR A 250 -1.63 -5.08 9.32
CA TYR A 250 -2.60 -4.25 10.02
C TYR A 250 -2.62 -2.83 9.46
N ILE A 251 -3.79 -2.21 9.54
CA ILE A 251 -3.98 -0.77 9.44
C ILE A 251 -4.62 -0.33 10.75
N PHE A 252 -3.83 0.15 11.70
CA PHE A 252 -4.32 0.67 12.96
C PHE A 252 -4.72 2.14 12.83
N LEU A 253 -5.92 2.47 13.27
CA LEU A 253 -6.52 3.80 13.22
C LEU A 253 -6.60 4.42 14.61
N ARG A 254 -5.99 5.59 14.80
CA ARG A 254 -6.15 6.44 15.97
C ARG A 254 -6.74 7.78 15.56
N GLY A 255 -7.91 8.13 16.11
CA GLY A 255 -8.63 9.36 15.76
C GLY A 255 -9.37 9.34 14.42
N PHE A 256 -9.57 8.15 13.86
CA PHE A 256 -10.35 7.88 12.65
C PHE A 256 -11.36 6.78 12.88
N ASP A 257 -12.42 6.81 12.07
CA ASP A 257 -13.34 5.69 11.90
C ASP A 257 -13.03 5.01 10.55
N ARG A 258 -13.11 3.67 10.52
CA ARG A 258 -13.11 2.90 9.29
C ARG A 258 -14.47 3.06 8.61
N LEU A 259 -14.47 3.34 7.32
CA LEU A 259 -15.65 3.38 6.46
C LEU A 259 -15.81 2.05 5.70
N GLU A 260 -14.73 1.59 5.10
CA GLU A 260 -14.64 0.34 4.36
C GLU A 260 -13.25 -0.27 4.53
N HIS A 261 -13.10 -1.57 4.37
CA HIS A 261 -11.81 -2.25 4.27
C HIS A 261 -11.93 -3.47 3.37
N GLY A 262 -10.79 -3.97 2.93
CA GLY A 262 -10.73 -5.21 2.19
C GLY A 262 -9.30 -5.77 2.12
N VAL A 263 -9.24 -7.09 2.02
CA VAL A 263 -8.02 -7.86 1.81
C VAL A 263 -8.05 -8.45 0.41
N ARG A 264 -6.96 -8.30 -0.32
CA ARG A 264 -6.83 -8.81 -1.68
C ARG A 264 -5.58 -9.68 -1.80
N PRO A 265 -5.70 -11.00 -1.98
CA PRO A 265 -4.58 -11.86 -2.35
C PRO A 265 -3.90 -11.39 -3.64
N SER A 266 -2.60 -11.50 -3.70
CA SER A 266 -1.79 -11.08 -4.84
C SER A 266 -0.84 -12.18 -5.28
N HIS A 267 -0.63 -12.34 -6.59
CA HIS A 267 0.39 -13.24 -7.12
C HIS A 267 1.82 -12.66 -7.07
N TYR A 268 1.96 -11.42 -6.57
CA TYR A 268 3.24 -10.70 -6.57
C TYR A 268 3.89 -10.64 -5.18
N SER A 269 3.26 -11.26 -4.20
CA SER A 269 3.76 -11.42 -2.82
C SER A 269 3.06 -12.60 -2.17
N ASP A 270 3.64 -13.15 -1.13
CA ASP A 270 3.03 -14.10 -0.20
C ASP A 270 2.16 -13.39 0.87
N HIS A 271 2.13 -12.05 0.83
CA HIS A 271 1.18 -11.22 1.57
C HIS A 271 0.12 -10.62 0.66
N SER A 272 -1.09 -10.50 1.18
CA SER A 272 -2.21 -9.81 0.56
C SER A 272 -2.12 -8.31 0.72
N LEU A 273 -2.69 -7.55 -0.23
CA LEU A 273 -2.92 -6.12 -0.01
C LEU A 273 -4.06 -5.94 0.99
N LEU A 274 -3.82 -5.13 2.02
CA LEU A 274 -4.86 -4.66 2.93
C LEU A 274 -5.11 -3.18 2.68
N HIS A 275 -6.34 -2.79 2.41
CA HIS A 275 -6.71 -1.39 2.22
C HIS A 275 -7.92 -1.00 3.08
N ALA A 276 -8.08 0.30 3.35
CA ALA A 276 -9.24 0.83 4.01
C ALA A 276 -9.54 2.25 3.57
N ASP A 277 -10.82 2.58 3.52
CA ASP A 277 -11.34 3.94 3.44
C ASP A 277 -11.60 4.43 4.88
N VAL A 278 -11.04 5.58 5.21
CA VAL A 278 -11.10 6.13 6.56
C VAL A 278 -11.82 7.48 6.57
N GLY A 279 -12.43 7.80 7.68
CA GLY A 279 -13.09 9.08 7.91
C GLY A 279 -12.78 9.64 9.29
N PRO A 280 -13.12 10.92 9.55
CA PRO A 280 -12.92 11.51 10.86
C PRO A 280 -13.76 10.76 11.90
N LYS A 281 -13.16 10.52 13.06
CA LYS A 281 -13.88 9.92 14.18
C LYS A 281 -15.09 10.79 14.56
N GLN A 282 -16.28 10.17 14.52
CA GLN A 282 -17.50 10.88 14.86
C GLN A 282 -17.65 10.97 16.38
N PRO A 283 -17.89 12.16 16.93
CA PRO A 283 -18.19 12.30 18.36
C PRO A 283 -19.44 11.50 18.72
N GLY A 284 -19.32 10.54 19.64
CA GLY A 284 -20.47 9.81 20.20
C GLY A 284 -20.88 8.50 19.54
N ARG A 285 -20.19 8.04 18.49
CA ARG A 285 -20.41 6.68 17.99
C ARG A 285 -19.59 5.70 18.85
N LEU A 286 -20.22 5.15 19.86
CA LEU A 286 -19.71 3.95 20.52
C LEU A 286 -19.61 2.87 19.44
N SER A 287 -18.44 2.30 19.26
CA SER A 287 -18.22 1.13 18.39
C SER A 287 -19.03 -0.04 18.97
N HIS A 288 -20.25 -0.23 18.44
CA HIS A 288 -21.00 -1.45 18.73
C HIS A 288 -20.49 -2.50 17.74
N PRO A 289 -19.94 -3.62 18.22
CA PRO A 289 -19.70 -4.76 17.35
C PRO A 289 -21.08 -5.24 16.86
N GLY A 290 -21.30 -5.20 15.55
CA GLY A 290 -22.44 -5.87 14.93
C GLY A 290 -23.53 -5.04 14.24
N SER A 291 -23.33 -3.75 13.96
CA SER A 291 -24.33 -3.03 13.14
C SER A 291 -24.00 -3.17 11.64
N ARG A 292 -24.59 -4.19 11.01
CA ARG A 292 -24.75 -4.21 9.55
C ARG A 292 -25.57 -3.00 9.11
N VAL A 293 -24.98 -2.02 8.48
CA VAL A 293 -25.72 -1.00 7.73
C VAL A 293 -26.26 -1.68 6.48
N VAL A 294 -27.52 -2.11 6.53
CA VAL A 294 -28.26 -2.53 5.35
C VAL A 294 -28.63 -1.26 4.60
N PHE A 295 -27.92 -0.93 3.55
CA PHE A 295 -28.39 0.04 2.56
C PHE A 295 -29.66 -0.55 1.92
N ARG A 296 -30.82 -0.03 2.29
CA ARG A 296 -32.03 -0.22 1.50
C ARG A 296 -32.02 0.85 0.40
N PRO A 297 -31.94 0.50 -0.89
CA PRO A 297 -32.23 1.46 -1.94
C PRO A 297 -33.70 1.84 -1.82
N ASP A 298 -33.99 3.14 -1.81
CA ASP A 298 -35.35 3.65 -1.93
C ASP A 298 -35.94 3.18 -3.27
N VAL A 299 -36.76 2.15 -3.21
CA VAL A 299 -37.58 1.72 -4.33
C VAL A 299 -38.75 2.69 -4.39
N LYS A 300 -38.68 3.71 -5.25
CA LYS A 300 -39.85 4.45 -5.69
C LYS A 300 -40.83 3.46 -6.30
N GLU A 301 -41.96 3.32 -5.63
CA GLU A 301 -43.13 2.60 -6.13
C GLU A 301 -43.48 3.03 -7.56
N LEU A 302 -43.14 2.21 -8.54
CA LEU A 302 -43.78 2.21 -9.83
C LEU A 302 -45.05 1.36 -9.70
N ARG A 303 -46.21 2.04 -9.61
CA ARG A 303 -47.51 1.40 -9.77
C ARG A 303 -47.56 0.73 -11.13
N ALA A 304 -47.55 -0.60 -11.14
CA ALA A 304 -47.86 -1.37 -12.32
C ALA A 304 -49.36 -1.66 -12.33
N ASP A 305 -50.03 -1.19 -13.39
CA ASP A 305 -51.41 -1.50 -13.74
C ASP A 305 -51.57 -3.01 -13.89
N THR A 306 -52.61 -3.51 -13.30
CA THR A 306 -53.05 -4.92 -13.32
C THR A 306 -53.72 -5.24 -14.64
N PRO A 307 -53.32 -6.25 -15.42
CA PRO A 307 -54.18 -6.80 -16.49
C PRO A 307 -55.08 -7.93 -15.95
N PRO A 308 -56.23 -8.20 -16.63
CA PRO A 308 -57.34 -8.99 -16.08
C PRO A 308 -57.08 -10.51 -16.12
N ARG A 309 -57.69 -11.20 -15.16
CA ARG A 309 -57.75 -12.65 -15.03
C ARG A 309 -58.57 -13.27 -16.18
N HIS A 310 -58.05 -14.36 -16.75
CA HIS A 310 -58.87 -15.38 -17.41
C HIS A 310 -58.80 -16.69 -16.65
N PRO A 311 -59.94 -17.43 -16.60
CA PRO A 311 -60.07 -18.65 -15.82
C PRO A 311 -59.86 -19.92 -16.63
N ASN A 312 -59.61 -21.02 -15.96
CA ASN A 312 -59.48 -22.42 -16.37
C ASN A 312 -58.03 -22.87 -16.64
N GLY A 313 -57.48 -23.79 -15.91
CA GLY A 313 -57.95 -25.05 -15.41
C GLY A 313 -56.88 -26.08 -15.68
N SER A 314 -56.62 -26.92 -14.70
CA SER A 314 -55.98 -28.26 -14.79
C SER A 314 -54.55 -28.42 -14.33
N LEU A 315 -54.47 -29.04 -13.20
CA LEU A 315 -53.39 -29.84 -12.61
C LEU A 315 -52.97 -30.99 -13.53
N ILE A 316 -51.69 -31.28 -13.65
CA ILE A 316 -51.19 -32.64 -13.78
C ILE A 316 -49.89 -32.79 -12.97
N PHE A 317 -49.94 -33.71 -12.02
CA PHE A 317 -48.81 -34.30 -11.31
C PHE A 317 -48.07 -35.27 -12.21
N ALA A 318 -46.75 -35.30 -12.14
CA ALA A 318 -45.98 -36.54 -12.37
C ALA A 318 -44.67 -36.50 -11.56
N ALA A 319 -44.65 -37.37 -10.60
CA ALA A 319 -43.48 -37.87 -9.90
C ALA A 319 -42.72 -38.89 -10.78
N ASN A 320 -41.43 -39.00 -10.49
CA ASN A 320 -40.54 -40.18 -10.60
C ASN A 320 -39.13 -39.69 -10.88
N GLY A 321 -38.06 -40.09 -10.26
CA GLY A 321 -37.76 -41.24 -9.45
C GLY A 321 -36.23 -41.26 -9.36
N MET A 322 -35.64 -41.48 -8.20
CA MET A 322 -34.24 -41.91 -8.05
C MET A 322 -34.09 -43.38 -8.51
N PRO A 323 -32.91 -43.85 -8.86
CA PRO A 323 -31.89 -44.35 -7.95
C PRO A 323 -30.46 -44.09 -8.47
N GLY A 324 -29.36 -43.95 -7.71
CA GLY A 324 -28.82 -44.93 -6.78
C GLY A 324 -27.59 -45.62 -7.35
N ASN A 325 -26.47 -45.43 -6.68
CA ASN A 325 -25.39 -46.40 -6.45
C ASN A 325 -24.05 -46.34 -7.19
N ARG A 326 -23.01 -46.16 -6.35
CA ARG A 326 -21.73 -46.92 -6.24
C ARG A 326 -20.80 -46.98 -7.48
N THR A 327 -19.62 -46.54 -7.34
CA THR A 327 -18.41 -47.09 -6.69
C THR A 327 -17.40 -45.97 -6.45
#